data_6d891a2f8f3a9ae1ff9e50053ae35e0d
#
_entry.id   6d891a2f8f3a9ae1ff9e50053ae35e0d
#
_cell.length_a   1.000
_cell.length_b   1.000
_cell.length_c   1.000
_cell.angle_alpha   90.00
_cell.angle_beta   90.00
_cell.angle_gamma   90.00
#
_symmetry.space_group_name_H-M   'P 1'
#
loop_
_entity.id
_entity.type
_entity.pdbx_description
1 polymer ?
#
loop_
_entity_poly.entity_id
_entity_poly.type
_entity_poly.pdbx_seq_one_letter_code
_entity_poly.pdbx_strand_id
1 'polypeptide(L)'
;MHMEKLRVIISGGGTGGHIFPAISIANALKEEKPNAEILFVGAKGRMEMEKVPAAGYKIIGIPARGLKRPLYSPSNIGVAIDYLRCKCQAKKIIKEFKPNLVVGVGGYASAAIVSVAAKMGIPVLLQEQNSYAGIVNKKNGKNADKICVAYDNMERFFPKDKIILTGNPIRKDIAKATQQQKEEGYKFYNLDPNKQTIFVVGGSLGCRTLNE
;
A
#
# COMPACT_ATOMS: atom_id res chain seq x y z
N MET A 1 17.28 29.81 2.59
CA MET A 1 17.50 28.42 2.20
C MET A 1 16.19 27.88 1.65
N HIS A 2 16.02 27.83 0.32
CA HIS A 2 14.83 27.20 -0.28
C HIS A 2 14.86 25.73 0.11
N MET A 3 14.01 25.31 1.02
CA MET A 3 13.81 23.88 1.25
C MET A 3 13.26 23.26 -0.03
N GLU A 4 14.05 22.42 -0.65
CA GLU A 4 13.66 21.69 -1.86
C GLU A 4 12.34 20.97 -1.61
N LYS A 5 11.38 21.13 -2.50
CA LYS A 5 10.03 20.59 -2.34
C LYS A 5 10.09 19.06 -2.31
N LEU A 6 9.64 18.45 -1.23
CA LEU A 6 9.61 16.99 -1.09
C LEU A 6 8.67 16.37 -2.13
N ARG A 7 9.20 15.47 -2.95
CA ARG A 7 8.47 14.76 -4.01
C ARG A 7 8.49 13.26 -3.74
N VAL A 8 7.32 12.68 -3.53
CA VAL A 8 7.18 11.28 -3.13
C VAL A 8 6.30 10.52 -4.11
N ILE A 9 6.79 9.38 -4.60
CA ILE A 9 5.95 8.40 -5.28
C ILE A 9 5.50 7.37 -4.26
N ILE A 10 4.19 7.12 -4.17
CA ILE A 10 3.61 6.03 -3.37
C ILE A 10 3.02 5.00 -4.31
N SER A 11 3.41 3.75 -4.16
CA SER A 11 2.95 2.67 -5.03
C SER A 11 2.43 1.49 -4.24
N GLY A 12 1.22 1.10 -4.57
CA GLY A 12 0.53 -0.03 -3.99
C GLY A 12 -0.83 -0.20 -4.64
N GLY A 13 -1.45 -1.34 -4.46
CA GLY A 13 -2.77 -1.53 -5.03
C GLY A 13 -3.17 -3.00 -5.18
N GLY A 14 -4.26 -3.19 -5.92
CA GLY A 14 -4.87 -4.49 -6.16
C GLY A 14 -5.91 -4.88 -5.10
N THR A 15 -5.76 -4.44 -3.87
CA THR A 15 -6.73 -4.67 -2.77
C THR A 15 -6.79 -3.48 -1.82
N GLY A 16 -7.89 -3.35 -1.07
CA GLY A 16 -8.05 -2.31 -0.03
C GLY A 16 -6.94 -2.36 1.03
N GLY A 17 -6.42 -3.57 1.34
CA GLY A 17 -5.34 -3.76 2.30
C GLY A 17 -4.02 -3.06 1.93
N HIS A 18 -3.78 -2.74 0.65
CA HIS A 18 -2.64 -1.93 0.22
C HIS A 18 -3.02 -0.46 -0.03
N ILE A 19 -4.23 -0.22 -0.55
CA ILE A 19 -4.65 1.12 -0.98
C ILE A 19 -4.86 2.03 0.22
N PHE A 20 -5.59 1.59 1.25
CA PHE A 20 -5.89 2.42 2.41
C PHE A 20 -4.64 2.76 3.24
N PRO A 21 -3.71 1.84 3.54
CA PRO A 21 -2.43 2.19 4.12
C PRO A 21 -1.64 3.20 3.29
N ALA A 22 -1.63 3.06 1.95
CA ALA A 22 -0.96 4.02 1.06
C ALA A 22 -1.55 5.43 1.17
N ILE A 23 -2.89 5.55 1.21
CA ILE A 23 -3.58 6.83 1.40
C ILE A 23 -3.31 7.39 2.79
N SER A 24 -3.31 6.55 3.84
CA SER A 24 -3.01 6.98 5.21
C SER A 24 -1.59 7.54 5.33
N ILE A 25 -0.61 6.90 4.70
CA ILE A 25 0.78 7.40 4.61
C ILE A 25 0.82 8.76 3.88
N ALA A 26 0.09 8.88 2.76
CA ALA A 26 0.03 10.13 2.01
C ALA A 26 -0.57 11.29 2.83
N ASN A 27 -1.66 11.01 3.55
CA ASN A 27 -2.33 11.98 4.42
C ASN A 27 -1.39 12.45 5.54
N ALA A 28 -0.78 11.51 6.26
CA ALA A 28 0.18 11.83 7.33
C ALA A 28 1.37 12.65 6.79
N LEU A 29 1.89 12.28 5.60
CA LEU A 29 2.97 13.04 4.98
C LEU A 29 2.55 14.45 4.59
N LYS A 30 1.30 14.65 4.13
CA LYS A 30 0.76 15.98 3.82
C LYS A 30 0.55 16.84 5.06
N GLU A 31 0.22 16.26 6.18
CA GLU A 31 0.10 16.98 7.45
C GLU A 31 1.47 17.47 7.96
N GLU A 32 2.47 16.58 7.93
CA GLU A 32 3.84 16.94 8.36
C GLU A 32 4.56 17.85 7.37
N LYS A 33 4.27 17.72 6.09
CA LYS A 33 4.89 18.44 4.98
C LYS A 33 3.82 18.91 3.98
N PRO A 34 3.06 19.98 4.26
CA PRO A 34 1.93 20.44 3.44
C PRO A 34 2.32 20.70 1.98
N ASN A 35 3.55 21.15 1.74
CA ASN A 35 4.08 21.44 0.41
C ASN A 35 4.62 20.20 -0.34
N ALA A 36 4.58 19.00 0.26
CA ALA A 36 5.04 17.79 -0.42
C ALA A 36 4.19 17.51 -1.67
N GLU A 37 4.84 17.13 -2.75
CA GLU A 37 4.17 16.59 -3.95
C GLU A 37 4.09 15.08 -3.84
N ILE A 38 2.88 14.54 -3.93
CA ILE A 38 2.63 13.11 -3.87
C ILE A 38 2.02 12.65 -5.18
N LEU A 39 2.64 11.61 -5.78
CA LEU A 39 2.15 10.94 -6.97
C LEU A 39 1.95 9.45 -6.65
N PHE A 40 0.77 8.94 -6.92
CA PHE A 40 0.53 7.51 -6.82
C PHE A 40 0.84 6.79 -8.14
N VAL A 41 1.31 5.55 -8.03
CA VAL A 41 1.44 4.64 -9.17
C VAL A 41 0.75 3.33 -8.83
N GLY A 42 -0.26 2.96 -9.63
CA GLY A 42 -1.11 1.79 -9.40
C GLY A 42 -1.29 0.94 -10.66
N ALA A 43 -2.02 -0.17 -10.56
CA ALA A 43 -2.36 -1.01 -11.70
C ALA A 43 -3.61 -0.49 -12.41
N LYS A 44 -3.55 -0.38 -13.74
CA LYS A 44 -4.69 0.03 -14.57
C LYS A 44 -5.90 -0.86 -14.34
N GLY A 45 -7.10 -0.26 -14.27
CA GLY A 45 -8.37 -0.97 -14.13
C GLY A 45 -8.56 -1.64 -12.76
N ARG A 46 -7.84 -1.21 -11.74
CA ARG A 46 -7.97 -1.68 -10.37
C ARG A 46 -8.55 -0.60 -9.47
N MET A 47 -8.98 -1.00 -8.28
CA MET A 47 -9.64 -0.16 -7.28
C MET A 47 -8.87 1.13 -6.96
N GLU A 48 -7.55 1.10 -7.00
CA GLU A 48 -6.72 2.27 -6.73
C GLU A 48 -6.96 3.41 -7.72
N MET A 49 -7.35 3.11 -8.97
CA MET A 49 -7.64 4.13 -10.00
C MET A 49 -8.88 4.97 -9.66
N GLU A 50 -9.74 4.48 -8.76
CA GLU A 50 -10.93 5.19 -8.25
C GLU A 50 -10.66 5.78 -6.85
N LYS A 51 -10.15 4.95 -5.93
CA LYS A 51 -10.02 5.32 -4.50
C LYS A 51 -8.96 6.38 -4.24
N VAL A 52 -7.86 6.38 -5.00
CA VAL A 52 -6.79 7.37 -4.83
C VAL A 52 -7.22 8.76 -5.29
N PRO A 53 -7.85 8.95 -6.49
CA PRO A 53 -8.43 10.24 -6.86
C PRO A 53 -9.54 10.72 -5.91
N ALA A 54 -10.39 9.82 -5.43
CA ALA A 54 -11.41 10.15 -4.44
C ALA A 54 -10.81 10.67 -3.11
N ALA A 55 -9.57 10.29 -2.79
CA ALA A 55 -8.82 10.81 -1.65
C ALA A 55 -8.02 12.10 -1.98
N GLY A 56 -8.19 12.68 -3.18
CA GLY A 56 -7.56 13.94 -3.58
C GLY A 56 -6.14 13.81 -4.16
N TYR A 57 -5.67 12.61 -4.49
CA TYR A 57 -4.33 12.40 -5.01
C TYR A 57 -4.30 12.07 -6.50
N LYS A 58 -3.24 12.51 -7.18
CA LYS A 58 -2.96 12.12 -8.57
C LYS A 58 -2.44 10.68 -8.62
N ILE A 59 -2.88 9.91 -9.62
CA ILE A 59 -2.42 8.55 -9.86
C ILE A 59 -2.11 8.30 -11.33
N ILE A 60 -1.05 7.54 -11.58
CA ILE A 60 -0.71 7.01 -12.91
C ILE A 60 -0.88 5.48 -12.86
N GLY A 61 -1.69 4.96 -13.79
CA GLY A 61 -1.89 3.53 -13.95
C GLY A 61 -0.85 2.91 -14.88
N ILE A 62 -0.22 1.81 -14.45
CA ILE A 62 0.66 0.97 -15.27
C ILE A 62 0.00 -0.40 -15.52
N PRO A 63 0.37 -1.16 -16.60
CA PRO A 63 -0.29 -2.42 -16.95
C PRO A 63 0.19 -3.60 -16.07
N ALA A 64 0.22 -3.39 -14.74
CA ALA A 64 0.67 -4.39 -13.79
C ALA A 64 -0.37 -5.50 -13.61
N ARG A 65 0.05 -6.75 -13.75
CA ARG A 65 -0.78 -7.95 -13.55
C ARG A 65 -0.15 -8.87 -12.52
N GLY A 66 -1.01 -9.65 -11.85
CA GLY A 66 -0.60 -10.72 -10.95
C GLY A 66 -0.18 -11.98 -11.70
N LEU A 67 0.76 -12.70 -11.11
CA LEU A 67 1.09 -14.05 -11.55
C LEU A 67 -0.10 -14.98 -11.34
N LYS A 68 -0.42 -15.78 -12.34
CA LYS A 68 -1.42 -16.85 -12.23
C LYS A 68 -0.79 -18.11 -11.61
N ARG A 69 -1.57 -18.81 -10.83
CA ARG A 69 -1.16 -20.12 -10.31
C ARG A 69 -1.70 -21.24 -11.22
N PRO A 70 -0.95 -22.29 -11.49
CA PRO A 70 0.44 -22.53 -11.05
C PRO A 70 1.45 -21.62 -11.77
N LEU A 71 2.62 -21.38 -11.13
CA LEU A 71 3.61 -20.39 -11.62
C LEU A 71 4.22 -20.76 -13.00
N TYR A 72 4.22 -22.03 -13.36
CA TYR A 72 4.70 -22.54 -14.66
C TYR A 72 3.66 -22.41 -15.79
N SER A 73 2.49 -21.83 -15.53
CA SER A 73 1.47 -21.65 -16.55
C SER A 73 1.99 -20.82 -17.74
N PRO A 74 1.80 -21.23 -18.99
CA PRO A 74 2.19 -20.47 -20.19
C PRO A 74 1.59 -19.06 -20.22
N SER A 75 0.44 -18.85 -19.56
CA SER A 75 -0.18 -17.53 -19.41
C SER A 75 0.68 -16.53 -18.63
N ASN A 76 1.72 -16.97 -17.89
CA ASN A 76 2.64 -16.10 -17.19
C ASN A 76 3.72 -15.48 -18.10
N ILE A 77 3.88 -15.95 -19.35
CA ILE A 77 4.75 -15.30 -20.34
C ILE A 77 4.26 -13.86 -20.59
N GLY A 78 2.95 -13.68 -20.79
CA GLY A 78 2.37 -12.35 -20.95
C GLY A 78 2.56 -11.46 -19.69
N VAL A 79 2.51 -12.04 -18.50
CA VAL A 79 2.77 -11.32 -17.24
C VAL A 79 4.24 -10.87 -17.16
N ALA A 80 5.18 -11.68 -17.64
CA ALA A 80 6.59 -11.29 -17.69
C ALA A 80 6.84 -10.12 -18.66
N ILE A 81 6.21 -10.15 -19.86
CA ILE A 81 6.27 -9.06 -20.82
C ILE A 81 5.67 -7.77 -20.23
N ASP A 82 4.48 -7.88 -19.60
CA ASP A 82 3.86 -6.73 -18.94
C ASP A 82 4.72 -6.18 -17.80
N TYR A 83 5.42 -7.05 -17.06
CA TYR A 83 6.35 -6.59 -16.03
C TYR A 83 7.54 -5.79 -16.61
N LEU A 84 8.07 -6.18 -17.76
CA LEU A 84 9.10 -5.40 -18.47
C LEU A 84 8.55 -4.05 -18.94
N ARG A 85 7.34 -4.04 -19.52
CA ARG A 85 6.64 -2.79 -19.88
C ARG A 85 6.41 -1.90 -18.67
N CYS A 86 5.99 -2.46 -17.53
CA CYS A 86 5.87 -1.73 -16.27
C CYS A 86 7.17 -1.09 -15.83
N LYS A 87 8.32 -1.79 -15.96
CA LYS A 87 9.63 -1.21 -15.63
C LYS A 87 10.01 -0.04 -16.55
N CYS A 88 9.74 -0.14 -17.85
CA CYS A 88 9.97 0.96 -18.79
C CYS A 88 9.10 2.18 -18.44
N GLN A 89 7.81 1.98 -18.14
CA GLN A 89 6.93 3.05 -17.71
C GLN A 89 7.34 3.63 -16.35
N ALA A 90 7.69 2.79 -15.39
CA ALA A 90 8.22 3.21 -14.09
C ALA A 90 9.43 4.12 -14.23
N LYS A 91 10.39 3.75 -15.11
CA LYS A 91 11.57 4.56 -15.40
C LYS A 91 11.22 5.94 -15.98
N LYS A 92 10.22 5.99 -16.88
CA LYS A 92 9.71 7.25 -17.46
C LYS A 92 9.07 8.12 -16.38
N ILE A 93 8.15 7.56 -15.59
CA ILE A 93 7.47 8.26 -14.49
C ILE A 93 8.48 8.84 -13.49
N ILE A 94 9.47 8.05 -13.08
CA ILE A 94 10.51 8.46 -12.13
C ILE A 94 11.35 9.60 -12.71
N LYS A 95 11.75 9.52 -13.98
CA LYS A 95 12.53 10.60 -14.64
C LYS A 95 11.75 11.90 -14.77
N GLU A 96 10.46 11.83 -15.07
CA GLU A 96 9.58 13.00 -15.22
C GLU A 96 9.23 13.61 -13.86
N PHE A 97 8.85 12.78 -12.91
CA PHE A 97 8.44 13.25 -11.58
C PHE A 97 9.62 13.61 -10.68
N LYS A 98 10.80 13.02 -10.85
CA LYS A 98 12.04 13.24 -10.06
C LYS A 98 11.78 13.13 -8.56
N PRO A 99 11.32 11.97 -8.04
CA PRO A 99 11.01 11.81 -6.62
C PRO A 99 12.27 11.82 -5.76
N ASN A 100 12.16 12.36 -4.54
CA ASN A 100 13.18 12.24 -3.47
C ASN A 100 13.05 10.91 -2.72
N LEU A 101 11.85 10.29 -2.77
CA LEU A 101 11.54 9.05 -2.07
C LEU A 101 10.48 8.25 -2.85
N VAL A 102 10.63 6.93 -2.85
CA VAL A 102 9.59 6.01 -3.33
C VAL A 102 9.13 5.12 -2.18
N VAL A 103 7.81 5.10 -1.93
CA VAL A 103 7.18 4.25 -0.91
C VAL A 103 6.44 3.11 -1.59
N GLY A 104 6.78 1.89 -1.25
CA GLY A 104 6.11 0.67 -1.71
C GLY A 104 5.27 0.05 -0.60
N VAL A 105 3.95 -0.08 -0.82
CA VAL A 105 3.03 -0.70 0.16
C VAL A 105 2.53 -2.08 -0.27
N GLY A 106 3.15 -2.65 -1.31
CA GLY A 106 2.77 -3.96 -1.85
C GLY A 106 1.85 -3.88 -3.07
N GLY A 107 1.55 -5.04 -3.64
CA GLY A 107 0.82 -5.15 -4.90
C GLY A 107 1.74 -5.14 -6.13
N TYR A 108 1.17 -5.52 -7.28
CA TYR A 108 1.98 -5.77 -8.49
C TYR A 108 2.58 -4.50 -9.11
N ALA A 109 1.90 -3.37 -9.01
CA ALA A 109 2.41 -2.08 -9.50
C ALA A 109 3.65 -1.63 -8.70
N SER A 110 3.62 -1.84 -7.39
CA SER A 110 4.74 -1.54 -6.49
C SER A 110 6.02 -2.29 -6.87
N ALA A 111 5.91 -3.54 -7.34
CA ALA A 111 7.08 -4.34 -7.73
C ALA A 111 7.96 -3.64 -8.77
N ALA A 112 7.35 -3.04 -9.80
CA ALA A 112 8.09 -2.39 -10.87
C ALA A 112 8.68 -1.05 -10.43
N ILE A 113 7.88 -0.18 -9.79
CA ILE A 113 8.31 1.17 -9.43
C ILE A 113 9.42 1.15 -8.37
N VAL A 114 9.29 0.32 -7.33
CA VAL A 114 10.29 0.13 -6.28
C VAL A 114 11.60 -0.43 -6.83
N SER A 115 11.50 -1.49 -7.65
CA SER A 115 12.70 -2.10 -8.27
C SER A 115 13.46 -1.13 -9.18
N VAL A 116 12.76 -0.25 -9.89
CA VAL A 116 13.40 0.75 -10.76
C VAL A 116 13.97 1.89 -9.95
N ALA A 117 13.26 2.39 -8.93
CA ALA A 117 13.74 3.44 -8.04
C ALA A 117 15.05 3.06 -7.35
N ALA A 118 15.10 1.87 -6.75
CA ALA A 118 16.30 1.34 -6.12
C ALA A 118 17.49 1.25 -7.09
N LYS A 119 17.26 0.80 -8.34
CA LYS A 119 18.29 0.75 -9.38
C LYS A 119 18.77 2.12 -9.85
N MET A 120 17.96 3.15 -9.68
CA MET A 120 18.28 4.54 -10.01
C MET A 120 18.90 5.31 -8.84
N GLY A 121 19.15 4.65 -7.71
CA GLY A 121 19.73 5.26 -6.51
C GLY A 121 18.75 6.17 -5.75
N ILE A 122 17.45 6.04 -6.00
CA ILE A 122 16.42 6.82 -5.29
C ILE A 122 16.06 6.06 -4.01
N PRO A 123 16.03 6.74 -2.85
CA PRO A 123 15.63 6.13 -1.59
C PRO A 123 14.30 5.40 -1.66
N VAL A 124 14.23 4.20 -1.10
CA VAL A 124 13.05 3.34 -1.08
C VAL A 124 12.67 2.98 0.34
N LEU A 125 11.41 3.25 0.69
CA LEU A 125 10.78 2.78 1.90
C LEU A 125 9.71 1.75 1.54
N LEU A 126 9.71 0.60 2.22
CA LEU A 126 8.63 -0.38 2.13
C LEU A 126 7.75 -0.32 3.38
N GLN A 127 6.46 -0.57 3.21
CA GLN A 127 5.53 -0.81 4.30
C GLN A 127 4.87 -2.17 4.12
N GLU A 128 4.94 -3.02 5.15
CA GLU A 128 4.35 -4.36 5.16
C GLU A 128 3.26 -4.44 6.24
N GLN A 129 2.04 -4.73 5.81
CA GLN A 129 0.84 -4.72 6.65
C GLN A 129 0.58 -6.07 7.33
N ASN A 130 1.18 -7.14 6.82
CA ASN A 130 0.86 -8.51 7.23
C ASN A 130 1.97 -9.12 8.08
N SER A 131 1.60 -10.03 8.98
CA SER A 131 2.55 -10.84 9.73
C SER A 131 3.33 -11.85 8.86
N TYR A 132 2.83 -12.12 7.66
CA TYR A 132 3.53 -12.88 6.61
C TYR A 132 3.75 -11.98 5.39
N ALA A 133 5.00 -11.63 5.15
CA ALA A 133 5.34 -10.64 4.12
C ALA A 133 4.91 -11.06 2.71
N GLY A 134 4.36 -10.10 1.97
CA GLY A 134 3.97 -10.27 0.57
C GLY A 134 5.18 -10.54 -0.33
N ILE A 135 4.96 -11.29 -1.42
CA ILE A 135 6.04 -11.68 -2.37
C ILE A 135 6.76 -10.46 -2.93
N VAL A 136 6.05 -9.38 -3.22
CA VAL A 136 6.61 -8.14 -3.77
C VAL A 136 7.55 -7.49 -2.77
N ASN A 137 7.12 -7.31 -1.52
CA ASN A 137 7.93 -6.72 -0.48
C ASN A 137 9.14 -7.60 -0.12
N LYS A 138 8.98 -8.93 -0.06
CA LYS A 138 10.10 -9.86 0.14
C LYS A 138 11.18 -9.71 -0.94
N LYS A 139 10.77 -9.65 -2.21
CA LYS A 139 11.73 -9.49 -3.33
C LYS A 139 12.46 -8.14 -3.31
N ASN A 140 11.79 -7.09 -2.89
CA ASN A 140 12.36 -5.74 -2.87
C ASN A 140 13.05 -5.38 -1.55
N GLY A 141 12.86 -6.15 -0.48
CA GLY A 141 13.36 -5.84 0.85
C GLY A 141 14.88 -5.66 0.94
N LYS A 142 15.66 -6.45 0.18
CA LYS A 142 17.13 -6.30 0.13
C LYS A 142 17.56 -4.95 -0.46
N ASN A 143 16.77 -4.40 -1.38
CA ASN A 143 17.08 -3.16 -2.11
C ASN A 143 16.41 -1.92 -1.49
N ALA A 144 15.56 -2.09 -0.48
CA ALA A 144 14.97 -0.98 0.26
C ALA A 144 15.94 -0.41 1.28
N ASP A 145 15.82 0.88 1.57
CA ASP A 145 16.62 1.55 2.61
C ASP A 145 16.03 1.31 4.00
N LYS A 146 14.69 1.37 4.12
CA LYS A 146 13.94 1.08 5.33
C LYS A 146 12.67 0.30 5.03
N ILE A 147 12.24 -0.51 6.01
CA ILE A 147 11.07 -1.37 5.91
C ILE A 147 10.24 -1.20 7.18
N CYS A 148 9.16 -0.44 7.07
CA CYS A 148 8.18 -0.29 8.14
C CYS A 148 7.28 -1.53 8.18
N VAL A 149 7.18 -2.17 9.33
CA VAL A 149 6.41 -3.40 9.51
C VAL A 149 5.33 -3.22 10.57
N ALA A 150 4.22 -3.94 10.39
CA ALA A 150 3.10 -3.91 11.33
C ALA A 150 3.26 -4.86 12.51
N TYR A 151 4.08 -5.89 12.37
CA TYR A 151 4.23 -6.96 13.34
C TYR A 151 5.68 -7.27 13.64
N ASP A 152 5.93 -7.88 14.80
CA ASP A 152 7.23 -8.39 15.20
C ASP A 152 7.64 -9.63 14.39
N ASN A 153 8.88 -10.07 14.58
CA ASN A 153 9.47 -11.27 13.97
C ASN A 153 9.49 -11.24 12.42
N MET A 154 9.68 -10.05 11.86
CA MET A 154 9.74 -9.86 10.40
C MET A 154 11.16 -10.03 9.83
N GLU A 155 12.19 -10.23 10.65
CA GLU A 155 13.56 -10.55 10.27
C GLU A 155 13.69 -11.88 9.50
N ARG A 156 12.72 -12.77 9.64
CA ARG A 156 12.58 -13.98 8.81
C ARG A 156 12.32 -13.69 7.33
N PHE A 157 11.93 -12.46 6.99
CA PHE A 157 11.61 -12.03 5.63
C PHE A 157 12.50 -10.89 5.13
N PHE A 158 13.03 -10.07 6.03
CA PHE A 158 13.73 -8.82 5.71
C PHE A 158 15.04 -8.68 6.49
N PRO A 159 16.03 -7.93 5.96
CA PRO A 159 17.23 -7.59 6.70
C PRO A 159 16.90 -6.85 8.00
N LYS A 160 17.38 -7.34 9.14
CA LYS A 160 17.05 -6.83 10.49
C LYS A 160 17.40 -5.35 10.68
N ASP A 161 18.50 -4.90 10.11
CA ASP A 161 19.01 -3.52 10.18
C ASP A 161 18.12 -2.50 9.44
N LYS A 162 17.23 -2.98 8.58
CA LYS A 162 16.32 -2.15 7.80
C LYS A 162 14.89 -2.09 8.37
N ILE A 163 14.57 -2.97 9.30
CA ILE A 163 13.22 -3.09 9.88
C ILE A 163 12.97 -1.97 10.90
N ILE A 164 11.78 -1.39 10.82
CA ILE A 164 11.22 -0.47 11.81
C ILE A 164 9.80 -0.94 12.13
N LEU A 165 9.53 -1.28 13.39
CA LEU A 165 8.18 -1.62 13.83
C LEU A 165 7.38 -0.32 14.01
N THR A 166 6.42 -0.09 13.12
CA THR A 166 5.58 1.11 13.10
C THR A 166 4.10 0.84 13.32
N GLY A 167 3.68 -0.41 13.27
CA GLY A 167 2.27 -0.77 13.18
C GLY A 167 1.71 -0.55 11.76
N ASN A 168 0.42 -0.78 11.61
CA ASN A 168 -0.30 -0.50 10.37
C ASN A 168 -0.71 0.97 10.28
N PRO A 169 -0.50 1.64 9.14
CA PRO A 169 -1.10 2.94 8.86
C PRO A 169 -2.62 2.80 8.76
N ILE A 170 -3.34 3.35 9.71
CA ILE A 170 -4.80 3.34 9.75
C ILE A 170 -5.37 4.70 9.35
N ARG A 171 -6.60 4.70 8.87
CA ARG A 171 -7.33 5.94 8.59
C ARG A 171 -7.64 6.67 9.90
N LYS A 172 -7.58 8.01 9.89
CA LYS A 172 -7.85 8.82 11.07
C LYS A 172 -9.32 8.81 11.51
N ASP A 173 -10.23 8.53 10.59
CA ASP A 173 -11.67 8.35 10.87
C ASP A 173 -11.97 7.08 11.69
N ILE A 174 -11.00 6.16 11.80
CA ILE A 174 -11.08 5.00 12.70
C ILE A 174 -10.53 5.42 14.08
N ALA A 175 -11.25 6.32 14.74
CA ALA A 175 -10.97 6.73 16.12
C ALA A 175 -11.88 5.96 17.10
N LYS A 176 -11.55 6.05 18.41
CA LYS A 176 -12.50 5.57 19.43
C LYS A 176 -13.80 6.37 19.31
N ALA A 177 -14.91 5.63 19.17
CA ALA A 177 -16.23 6.25 19.11
C ALA A 177 -16.51 7.07 20.39
N THR A 178 -17.08 8.26 20.22
CA THR A 178 -17.61 9.05 21.34
C THR A 178 -18.80 8.31 21.97
N GLN A 179 -19.20 8.72 23.18
CA GLN A 179 -20.37 8.14 23.85
C GLN A 179 -21.63 8.30 22.99
N GLN A 180 -21.83 9.47 22.40
CA GLN A 180 -22.96 9.73 21.50
C GLN A 180 -22.95 8.79 20.28
N GLN A 181 -21.81 8.61 19.63
CA GLN A 181 -21.68 7.69 18.49
C GLN A 181 -21.95 6.24 18.87
N LYS A 182 -21.59 5.82 20.09
CA LYS A 182 -21.94 4.48 20.58
C LYS A 182 -23.45 4.32 20.75
N GLU A 183 -24.10 5.29 21.36
CA GLU A 183 -25.57 5.27 21.56
C GLU A 183 -26.33 5.26 20.23
N GLU A 184 -25.88 6.07 19.26
CA GLU A 184 -26.40 6.06 17.90
C GLU A 184 -26.17 4.69 17.22
N GLY A 185 -25.00 4.09 17.40
CA GLY A 185 -24.67 2.77 16.89
C GLY A 185 -25.55 1.66 17.48
N TYR A 186 -25.76 1.66 18.80
CA TYR A 186 -26.67 0.71 19.44
C TYR A 186 -28.07 0.80 18.89
N LYS A 187 -28.59 2.03 18.70
CA LYS A 187 -29.92 2.26 18.11
C LYS A 187 -29.96 1.80 16.64
N PHE A 188 -28.95 2.18 15.85
CA PHE A 188 -28.91 1.86 14.42
C PHE A 188 -28.88 0.36 14.14
N TYR A 189 -28.09 -0.38 14.93
CA TYR A 189 -27.96 -1.83 14.79
C TYR A 189 -28.95 -2.62 15.65
N ASN A 190 -29.86 -1.95 16.37
CA ASN A 190 -30.83 -2.57 17.29
C ASN A 190 -30.17 -3.51 18.31
N LEU A 191 -29.08 -3.03 18.93
CA LEU A 191 -28.30 -3.78 19.90
C LEU A 191 -28.66 -3.38 21.35
N ASP A 192 -28.58 -4.34 22.27
CA ASP A 192 -28.77 -4.09 23.70
C ASP A 192 -27.46 -3.53 24.30
N PRO A 193 -27.45 -2.29 24.83
CA PRO A 193 -26.23 -1.69 25.40
C PRO A 193 -25.70 -2.40 26.65
N ASN A 194 -26.51 -3.25 27.28
CA ASN A 194 -26.13 -4.02 28.47
C ASN A 194 -25.52 -5.38 28.14
N LYS A 195 -25.46 -5.74 26.86
CA LYS A 195 -24.87 -6.99 26.37
C LYS A 195 -23.55 -6.75 25.64
N GLN A 196 -22.65 -7.70 25.77
CA GLN A 196 -21.43 -7.70 24.96
C GLN A 196 -21.79 -8.02 23.51
N THR A 197 -21.30 -7.20 22.58
CA THR A 197 -21.48 -7.42 21.15
C THR A 197 -20.16 -7.83 20.52
N ILE A 198 -20.16 -8.99 19.85
CA ILE A 198 -19.02 -9.44 19.02
C ILE A 198 -19.43 -9.26 17.57
N PHE A 199 -18.69 -8.40 16.86
CA PHE A 199 -18.88 -8.17 15.44
C PHE A 199 -17.80 -8.93 14.65
N VAL A 200 -18.23 -9.88 13.81
CA VAL A 200 -17.36 -10.69 12.95
C VAL A 200 -17.69 -10.38 11.50
N VAL A 201 -16.70 -9.94 10.73
CA VAL A 201 -16.90 -9.56 9.33
C VAL A 201 -15.74 -10.03 8.45
N GLY A 202 -16.06 -10.55 7.27
CA GLY A 202 -15.08 -10.86 6.23
C GLY A 202 -14.59 -9.60 5.53
N GLY A 203 -13.39 -9.65 4.95
CA GLY A 203 -12.87 -8.57 4.11
C GLY A 203 -13.68 -8.36 2.83
N SER A 204 -13.25 -7.42 1.98
CA SER A 204 -13.97 -6.97 0.77
C SER A 204 -14.29 -8.06 -0.26
N LEU A 205 -13.57 -9.19 -0.23
CA LEU A 205 -13.82 -10.36 -1.09
C LEU A 205 -14.61 -11.46 -0.37
N GLY A 206 -15.10 -11.19 0.84
CA GLY A 206 -15.71 -12.17 1.71
C GLY A 206 -14.67 -13.08 2.40
N CYS A 207 -15.16 -13.90 3.31
CA CYS A 207 -14.34 -14.92 3.99
C CYS A 207 -15.12 -16.23 3.99
N ARG A 208 -14.63 -17.23 3.26
CA ARG A 208 -15.29 -18.54 3.14
C ARG A 208 -15.52 -19.17 4.51
N THR A 209 -14.52 -19.14 5.37
CA THR A 209 -14.61 -19.72 6.75
C THR A 209 -15.65 -19.03 7.63
N LEU A 210 -16.00 -17.75 7.36
CA LEU A 210 -17.05 -17.05 8.12
C LEU A 210 -18.43 -17.25 7.50
N ASN A 211 -18.49 -17.68 6.24
CA ASN A 211 -19.74 -17.86 5.48
C ASN A 211 -20.22 -19.31 5.45
N GLU A 212 -19.38 -20.27 5.78
CA GLU A 212 -19.65 -21.71 5.96
C GLU A 212 -19.69 -22.06 7.46
#